data_c6ccee5e2222db6cb44456a648989402
#
_entry.id   c6ccee5e2222db6cb44456a648989402
#
_cell.length_a   1.000
_cell.length_b   1.000
_cell.length_c   1.000
_cell.angle_alpha   90.00
_cell.angle_beta   90.00
_cell.angle_gamma   90.00
#
_symmetry.space_group_name_H-M   'P 1'
#
loop_
_entity.id
_entity.type
_entity.pdbx_description
1 polymer ?
#
loop_
_entity_poly.entity_id
_entity_poly.type
_entity_poly.pdbx_seq_one_letter_code
_entity_poly.pdbx_strand_id
1 'polypeptide(L)'
;FQDRSFEQQCETAAKLGYTGLEVAPFTIAPDNDVTRLDPSVAEDLLKTAQKHELEIIGLHWLLAKTDHLNGGRGFHLTSPDDQLRSATLDYTKKLADLCHTLKGSIMVWGSPQQRSLEDEWSIEDSTQRAADLLRAAAEYCAPLGIKIAMEPLGSPETNFLTSARETIELLEKVNHPNCQLHLDVKAMSYELDHLDSPTRAQIDTNMGAIIRASKDHLVHFHTNDPNLLGPGMGEIDHTASAEALHEIDYQGWVSVEVFRYDPSPDEIASQSMAYLRQVYR
;
A
#
# COMPACT_ATOMS: atom_id res chain seq x y z
N PHE A 1 2.27 15.98 -4.35
CA PHE A 1 1.95 17.31 -3.76
C PHE A 1 2.80 17.63 -2.50
N GLN A 2 4.06 17.16 -2.42
CA GLN A 2 4.91 17.29 -1.21
C GLN A 2 5.24 18.74 -0.84
N ASP A 3 5.14 19.66 -1.77
CA ASP A 3 5.39 21.11 -1.63
C ASP A 3 4.16 21.92 -1.21
N ARG A 4 3.02 21.24 -0.98
CA ARG A 4 1.74 21.87 -0.66
C ARG A 4 1.28 21.56 0.75
N SER A 5 0.54 22.50 1.36
CA SER A 5 -0.19 22.22 2.58
C SER A 5 -1.26 21.13 2.35
N PHE A 6 -1.63 20.41 3.40
CA PHE A 6 -2.67 19.38 3.28
C PHE A 6 -4.01 19.94 2.77
N GLU A 7 -4.37 21.16 3.16
CA GLU A 7 -5.53 21.88 2.64
C GLU A 7 -5.46 22.03 1.10
N GLN A 8 -4.31 22.45 0.57
CA GLN A 8 -4.12 22.60 -0.87
C GLN A 8 -4.13 21.26 -1.62
N GLN A 9 -3.63 20.19 -0.97
CA GLN A 9 -3.72 18.83 -1.51
C GLN A 9 -5.18 18.39 -1.62
N CYS A 10 -5.97 18.56 -0.55
CA CYS A 10 -7.40 18.27 -0.53
C CYS A 10 -8.17 19.07 -1.59
N GLU A 11 -7.95 20.38 -1.67
CA GLU A 11 -8.60 21.24 -2.67
C GLU A 11 -8.31 20.76 -4.09
N THR A 12 -7.05 20.41 -4.38
CA THR A 12 -6.66 19.92 -5.72
C THR A 12 -7.29 18.57 -6.03
N ALA A 13 -7.22 17.61 -5.10
CA ALA A 13 -7.80 16.29 -5.28
C ALA A 13 -9.32 16.37 -5.52
N ALA A 14 -10.05 17.12 -4.70
CA ALA A 14 -11.48 17.30 -4.84
C ALA A 14 -11.87 17.96 -6.19
N LYS A 15 -11.16 19.02 -6.61
CA LYS A 15 -11.37 19.66 -7.92
C LYS A 15 -11.18 18.72 -9.11
N LEU A 16 -10.24 17.78 -9.00
CA LEU A 16 -10.00 16.78 -10.04
C LEU A 16 -11.03 15.64 -10.00
N GLY A 17 -11.80 15.53 -8.90
CA GLY A 17 -12.84 14.54 -8.71
C GLY A 17 -12.38 13.25 -8.05
N TYR A 18 -11.26 13.27 -7.33
CA TYR A 18 -10.94 12.24 -6.36
C TYR A 18 -11.91 12.30 -5.18
N THR A 19 -12.19 11.16 -4.58
CA THR A 19 -13.14 11.02 -3.47
C THR A 19 -12.49 10.57 -2.18
N GLY A 20 -11.22 10.15 -2.24
CA GLY A 20 -10.46 9.73 -1.08
C GLY A 20 -8.96 10.01 -1.19
N LEU A 21 -8.29 9.97 -0.05
CA LEU A 21 -6.85 10.16 0.09
C LEU A 21 -6.27 9.07 0.99
N GLU A 22 -5.07 8.63 0.65
CA GLU A 22 -4.20 7.86 1.56
C GLU A 22 -3.11 8.76 2.10
N VAL A 23 -2.78 8.58 3.37
CA VAL A 23 -1.78 9.40 4.07
C VAL A 23 -0.51 8.59 4.30
N ALA A 24 0.63 9.10 3.88
CA ALA A 24 1.93 8.56 4.24
C ALA A 24 2.35 9.14 5.60
N PRO A 25 2.55 8.33 6.65
CA PRO A 25 2.80 8.81 8.02
C PRO A 25 3.96 9.80 8.14
N PHE A 26 5.03 9.59 7.38
CA PHE A 26 6.21 10.47 7.39
C PHE A 26 5.93 11.89 6.88
N THR A 27 4.81 12.12 6.18
CA THR A 27 4.45 13.47 5.69
C THR A 27 3.79 14.34 6.74
N ILE A 28 3.32 13.74 7.83
CA ILE A 28 2.56 14.41 8.89
C ILE A 28 3.22 14.31 10.28
N ALA A 29 4.04 13.30 10.48
CA ALA A 29 4.66 13.04 11.78
C ALA A 29 6.01 13.76 11.95
N PRO A 30 6.26 14.45 13.08
CA PRO A 30 7.56 15.04 13.38
C PRO A 30 8.68 14.00 13.35
N ASP A 31 9.78 14.31 12.68
CA ASP A 31 10.92 13.40 12.53
C ASP A 31 10.53 12.00 12.00
N ASN A 32 9.47 11.92 11.20
CA ASN A 32 8.87 10.69 10.65
C ASN A 32 8.41 9.69 11.73
N ASP A 33 8.19 10.12 12.96
CA ASP A 33 7.81 9.30 14.11
C ASP A 33 6.37 9.59 14.55
N VAL A 34 5.44 8.68 14.24
CA VAL A 34 4.02 8.83 14.61
C VAL A 34 3.78 8.84 16.11
N THR A 35 4.72 8.31 16.92
CA THR A 35 4.60 8.36 18.39
C THR A 35 4.76 9.75 18.95
N ARG A 36 5.29 10.68 18.15
CA ARG A 36 5.48 12.10 18.50
C ARG A 36 4.41 13.02 17.90
N LEU A 37 3.48 12.46 17.14
CA LEU A 37 2.39 13.23 16.54
C LEU A 37 1.42 13.69 17.61
N ASP A 38 1.15 15.00 17.66
CA ASP A 38 0.06 15.52 18.50
C ASP A 38 -1.29 15.01 17.97
N PRO A 39 -2.13 14.40 18.79
CA PRO A 39 -3.43 13.90 18.37
C PRO A 39 -4.31 14.95 17.66
N SER A 40 -4.19 16.23 18.03
CA SER A 40 -4.94 17.32 17.40
C SER A 40 -4.59 17.47 15.90
N VAL A 41 -3.37 17.15 15.48
CA VAL A 41 -2.97 17.21 14.08
C VAL A 41 -3.78 16.22 13.25
N ALA A 42 -3.93 14.98 13.71
CA ALA A 42 -4.72 13.97 12.99
C ALA A 42 -6.21 14.40 12.90
N GLU A 43 -6.77 14.96 13.97
CA GLU A 43 -8.13 15.48 13.94
C GLU A 43 -8.30 16.65 12.96
N ASP A 44 -7.32 17.55 12.87
CA ASP A 44 -7.36 18.69 11.95
C ASP A 44 -7.20 18.25 10.49
N LEU A 45 -6.37 17.24 10.21
CA LEU A 45 -6.28 16.62 8.90
C LEU A 45 -7.62 16.00 8.48
N LEU A 46 -8.27 15.27 9.39
CA LEU A 46 -9.58 14.68 9.13
C LEU A 46 -10.63 15.76 8.82
N LYS A 47 -10.71 16.81 9.63
CA LYS A 47 -11.64 17.94 9.41
C LYS A 47 -11.36 18.62 8.05
N THR A 48 -10.09 18.76 7.71
CA THR A 48 -9.68 19.36 6.43
C THR A 48 -10.12 18.50 5.24
N ALA A 49 -9.90 17.19 5.28
CA ALA A 49 -10.38 16.30 4.22
C ALA A 49 -11.91 16.35 4.09
N GLN A 50 -12.63 16.28 5.21
CA GLN A 50 -14.10 16.34 5.23
C GLN A 50 -14.67 17.67 4.70
N LYS A 51 -14.01 18.80 4.95
CA LYS A 51 -14.37 20.11 4.39
C LYS A 51 -14.38 20.11 2.85
N HIS A 52 -13.53 19.29 2.25
CA HIS A 52 -13.43 19.11 0.79
C HIS A 52 -14.18 17.87 0.29
N GLU A 53 -15.04 17.27 1.10
CA GLU A 53 -15.83 16.07 0.78
C GLU A 53 -14.96 14.87 0.40
N LEU A 54 -13.75 14.76 1.00
CA LEU A 54 -12.81 13.65 0.80
C LEU A 54 -12.82 12.73 2.02
N GLU A 55 -12.72 11.42 1.75
CA GLU A 55 -12.45 10.42 2.78
C GLU A 55 -10.94 10.21 2.97
N ILE A 56 -10.47 10.02 4.19
CA ILE A 56 -9.15 9.46 4.42
C ILE A 56 -9.32 7.95 4.43
N ILE A 57 -8.88 7.28 3.37
CA ILE A 57 -9.04 5.83 3.16
C ILE A 57 -8.20 5.05 4.18
N GLY A 58 -6.97 5.52 4.39
CA GLY A 58 -6.03 4.84 5.27
C GLY A 58 -4.61 5.39 5.17
N LEU A 59 -3.68 4.53 5.57
CA LEU A 59 -2.25 4.82 5.55
C LEU A 59 -1.53 3.93 4.54
N HIS A 60 -0.53 4.50 3.86
CA HIS A 60 0.41 3.76 3.04
C HIS A 60 1.87 4.16 3.37
N TRP A 61 2.87 3.42 2.86
CA TRP A 61 4.29 3.65 3.18
C TRP A 61 4.55 3.66 4.69
N LEU A 62 3.97 2.71 5.39
CA LEU A 62 3.88 2.65 6.85
C LEU A 62 5.21 2.83 7.57
N LEU A 63 6.29 2.23 7.05
CA LEU A 63 7.61 2.23 7.68
C LEU A 63 8.65 3.04 6.88
N ALA A 64 8.21 3.86 5.93
CA ALA A 64 9.13 4.69 5.15
C ALA A 64 9.81 5.74 6.04
N LYS A 65 11.12 5.93 5.82
CA LYS A 65 11.96 6.92 6.53
C LYS A 65 12.04 6.71 8.05
N THR A 66 11.83 5.49 8.54
CA THR A 66 11.87 5.16 9.98
C THR A 66 13.19 4.51 10.44
N ASP A 67 14.20 4.42 9.58
CA ASP A 67 15.46 3.70 9.87
C ASP A 67 16.23 4.27 11.07
N HIS A 68 16.06 5.56 11.35
CA HIS A 68 16.67 6.23 12.51
C HIS A 68 15.92 6.00 13.82
N LEU A 69 14.69 5.49 13.77
CA LEU A 69 13.88 5.18 14.96
C LEU A 69 14.39 3.90 15.67
N ASN A 70 13.79 3.57 16.79
CA ASN A 70 14.15 2.41 17.59
C ASN A 70 15.67 2.32 17.89
N GLY A 71 16.27 3.46 18.25
CA GLY A 71 17.72 3.54 18.51
C GLY A 71 18.60 3.38 17.27
N GLY A 72 18.08 3.73 16.09
CA GLY A 72 18.80 3.62 14.80
C GLY A 72 18.72 2.22 14.18
N ARG A 73 17.82 1.34 14.69
CA ARG A 73 17.62 -0.02 14.17
C ARG A 73 16.43 -0.11 13.21
N GLY A 74 15.60 0.94 13.16
CA GLY A 74 14.36 0.93 12.41
C GLY A 74 13.39 -0.17 12.84
N PHE A 75 12.68 -0.71 11.87
CA PHE A 75 11.68 -1.78 12.04
C PHE A 75 11.88 -2.87 10.99
N HIS A 76 11.46 -4.11 11.28
CA HIS A 76 11.60 -5.21 10.32
C HIS A 76 10.59 -6.33 10.59
N LEU A 77 9.88 -6.76 9.54
CA LEU A 77 8.82 -7.78 9.61
C LEU A 77 9.36 -9.19 9.85
N THR A 78 10.46 -9.55 9.20
CA THR A 78 10.98 -10.93 9.09
C THR A 78 12.22 -11.19 9.93
N SER A 79 12.77 -10.17 10.64
CA SER A 79 14.01 -10.27 11.40
C SER A 79 14.01 -11.45 12.38
N PRO A 80 15.11 -12.19 12.53
CA PRO A 80 15.26 -13.19 13.60
C PRO A 80 15.33 -12.57 15.01
N ASP A 81 15.60 -11.27 15.12
CA ASP A 81 15.66 -10.56 16.40
C ASP A 81 14.25 -10.29 16.95
N ASP A 82 13.89 -10.97 18.04
CA ASP A 82 12.59 -10.83 18.70
C ASP A 82 12.32 -9.42 19.21
N GLN A 83 13.35 -8.70 19.66
CA GLN A 83 13.19 -7.32 20.15
C GLN A 83 12.85 -6.37 19.01
N LEU A 84 13.46 -6.56 17.83
CA LEU A 84 13.18 -5.77 16.66
C LEU A 84 11.75 -6.04 16.15
N ARG A 85 11.32 -7.30 16.12
CA ARG A 85 9.94 -7.64 15.73
C ARG A 85 8.91 -7.10 16.73
N SER A 86 9.19 -7.18 18.04
CA SER A 86 8.32 -6.57 19.06
C SER A 86 8.20 -5.06 18.88
N ALA A 87 9.30 -4.35 18.64
CA ALA A 87 9.28 -2.93 18.35
C ALA A 87 8.49 -2.62 17.07
N THR A 88 8.62 -3.46 16.03
CA THR A 88 7.86 -3.34 14.79
C THR A 88 6.36 -3.49 15.02
N LEU A 89 5.94 -4.48 15.81
CA LEU A 89 4.54 -4.67 16.19
C LEU A 89 4.00 -3.49 16.99
N ASP A 90 4.77 -2.99 17.96
CA ASP A 90 4.32 -1.86 18.80
C ASP A 90 4.20 -0.57 17.98
N TYR A 91 5.09 -0.33 17.03
CA TYR A 91 4.97 0.80 16.11
C TYR A 91 3.77 0.64 15.17
N THR A 92 3.52 -0.57 14.69
CA THR A 92 2.34 -0.89 13.86
C THR A 92 1.03 -0.58 14.60
N LYS A 93 0.95 -0.86 15.90
CA LYS A 93 -0.21 -0.49 16.73
C LYS A 93 -0.39 1.04 16.80
N LYS A 94 0.70 1.82 16.87
CA LYS A 94 0.63 3.29 16.81
C LYS A 94 0.14 3.80 15.46
N LEU A 95 0.54 3.15 14.37
CA LEU A 95 -0.01 3.43 13.04
C LEU A 95 -1.50 3.09 12.97
N ALA A 96 -1.94 2.00 13.58
CA ALA A 96 -3.35 1.65 13.65
C ALA A 96 -4.17 2.68 14.47
N ASP A 97 -3.65 3.14 15.61
CA ASP A 97 -4.27 4.21 16.41
C ASP A 97 -4.43 5.50 15.58
N LEU A 98 -3.39 5.89 14.83
CA LEU A 98 -3.43 7.03 13.91
C LEU A 98 -4.45 6.84 12.79
N CYS A 99 -4.44 5.68 12.14
CA CYS A 99 -5.38 5.33 11.08
C CYS A 99 -6.84 5.42 11.58
N HIS A 100 -7.11 4.90 12.77
CA HIS A 100 -8.42 4.97 13.41
C HIS A 100 -8.85 6.42 13.70
N THR A 101 -7.94 7.26 14.21
CA THR A 101 -8.20 8.69 14.47
C THR A 101 -8.56 9.42 13.17
N LEU A 102 -7.89 9.09 12.07
CA LEU A 102 -8.16 9.60 10.74
C LEU A 102 -9.42 9.00 10.08
N LYS A 103 -10.12 8.07 10.75
CA LYS A 103 -11.25 7.28 10.21
C LYS A 103 -10.89 6.41 9.01
N GLY A 104 -9.61 6.13 8.80
CA GLY A 104 -9.14 5.20 7.79
C GLY A 104 -9.47 3.76 8.16
N SER A 105 -9.59 2.92 7.15
CA SER A 105 -9.92 1.49 7.29
C SER A 105 -8.85 0.56 6.71
N ILE A 106 -7.83 1.12 6.04
CA ILE A 106 -6.78 0.37 5.35
C ILE A 106 -5.39 0.84 5.81
N MET A 107 -4.49 -0.11 6.03
CA MET A 107 -3.06 0.14 6.20
C MET A 107 -2.28 -0.70 5.18
N VAL A 108 -1.75 -0.07 4.13
CA VAL A 108 -0.98 -0.74 3.08
C VAL A 108 0.44 -1.03 3.57
N TRP A 109 0.76 -2.30 3.69
CA TRP A 109 2.09 -2.76 4.09
C TRP A 109 2.91 -3.15 2.85
N GLY A 110 3.56 -2.15 2.24
CA GLY A 110 4.40 -2.26 1.04
C GLY A 110 5.87 -1.88 1.28
N SER A 111 6.39 -1.94 2.50
CA SER A 111 7.75 -1.49 2.82
C SER A 111 8.81 -2.53 2.42
N PRO A 112 9.61 -2.32 1.34
CA PRO A 112 10.53 -3.33 0.82
C PRO A 112 11.71 -3.61 1.77
N GLN A 113 12.38 -2.57 2.24
CA GLN A 113 13.58 -2.71 3.10
C GLN A 113 13.26 -3.39 4.43
N GLN A 114 12.05 -3.17 4.96
CA GLN A 114 11.62 -3.68 6.25
C GLN A 114 11.06 -5.10 6.18
N ARG A 115 11.23 -5.80 5.04
CA ARG A 115 10.84 -7.20 4.86
C ARG A 115 11.89 -8.06 4.16
N SER A 116 12.85 -7.46 3.45
CA SER A 116 13.85 -8.18 2.66
C SER A 116 14.67 -9.12 3.53
N LEU A 117 14.91 -10.32 3.01
CA LEU A 117 15.68 -11.35 3.71
C LEU A 117 17.18 -11.13 3.52
N GLU A 118 17.95 -11.34 4.58
CA GLU A 118 19.41 -11.48 4.48
C GLU A 118 19.76 -12.89 3.97
N ASP A 119 20.92 -13.05 3.35
CA ASP A 119 21.34 -14.28 2.67
C ASP A 119 21.27 -15.54 3.56
N GLU A 120 21.45 -15.37 4.87
CA GLU A 120 21.44 -16.47 5.84
C GLU A 120 20.07 -16.79 6.42
N TRP A 121 19.02 -16.02 6.07
CA TRP A 121 17.70 -16.22 6.66
C TRP A 121 16.89 -17.23 5.85
N SER A 122 16.35 -18.23 6.55
CA SER A 122 15.43 -19.19 5.95
C SER A 122 14.10 -18.51 5.54
N ILE A 123 13.64 -18.77 4.33
CA ILE A 123 12.33 -18.30 3.85
C ILE A 123 11.22 -18.85 4.76
N GLU A 124 11.28 -20.12 5.13
CA GLU A 124 10.26 -20.75 5.97
C GLU A 124 10.15 -20.08 7.35
N ASP A 125 11.29 -19.90 8.05
CA ASP A 125 11.29 -19.22 9.35
C ASP A 125 10.87 -17.74 9.23
N SER A 126 11.30 -17.06 8.17
CA SER A 126 10.95 -15.68 7.91
C SER A 126 9.46 -15.51 7.64
N THR A 127 8.87 -16.43 6.88
CA THR A 127 7.43 -16.48 6.64
C THR A 127 6.66 -16.71 7.94
N GLN A 128 7.14 -17.61 8.81
CA GLN A 128 6.51 -17.85 10.11
C GLN A 128 6.58 -16.62 11.02
N ARG A 129 7.75 -15.96 11.10
CA ARG A 129 7.93 -14.71 11.87
C ARG A 129 7.02 -13.60 11.37
N ALA A 130 6.91 -13.43 10.04
CA ALA A 130 6.00 -12.47 9.43
C ALA A 130 4.53 -12.80 9.75
N ALA A 131 4.14 -14.08 9.65
CA ALA A 131 2.78 -14.51 9.94
C ALA A 131 2.38 -14.23 11.40
N ASP A 132 3.28 -14.51 12.35
CA ASP A 132 3.02 -14.30 13.78
C ASP A 132 2.87 -12.81 14.11
N LEU A 133 3.75 -11.95 13.57
CA LEU A 133 3.67 -10.50 13.75
C LEU A 133 2.42 -9.91 13.13
N LEU A 134 2.11 -10.28 11.87
CA LEU A 134 0.93 -9.78 11.16
C LEU A 134 -0.37 -10.25 11.81
N ARG A 135 -0.43 -11.48 12.36
CA ARG A 135 -1.58 -11.95 13.14
C ARG A 135 -1.80 -11.09 14.37
N ALA A 136 -0.76 -10.85 15.18
CA ALA A 136 -0.86 -10.00 16.36
C ALA A 136 -1.26 -8.55 16.02
N ALA A 137 -0.75 -8.03 14.90
CA ALA A 137 -1.14 -6.71 14.39
C ALA A 137 -2.60 -6.69 13.93
N ALA A 138 -3.06 -7.72 13.21
CA ALA A 138 -4.43 -7.83 12.72
C ALA A 138 -5.45 -7.99 13.88
N GLU A 139 -5.09 -8.74 14.92
CA GLU A 139 -5.88 -8.84 16.17
C GLU A 139 -6.05 -7.47 16.83
N TYR A 140 -5.02 -6.64 16.84
CA TYR A 140 -5.11 -5.26 17.35
C TYR A 140 -5.96 -4.36 16.44
N CYS A 141 -5.84 -4.49 15.13
CA CYS A 141 -6.57 -3.70 14.14
C CYS A 141 -8.07 -4.03 14.08
N ALA A 142 -8.46 -5.27 14.39
CA ALA A 142 -9.83 -5.74 14.24
C ALA A 142 -10.88 -4.90 15.00
N PRO A 143 -10.75 -4.62 16.30
CA PRO A 143 -11.71 -3.77 17.03
C PRO A 143 -11.71 -2.31 16.55
N LEU A 144 -10.66 -1.86 15.85
CA LEU A 144 -10.56 -0.52 15.27
C LEU A 144 -11.21 -0.45 13.87
N GLY A 145 -11.66 -1.59 13.30
CA GLY A 145 -12.23 -1.65 11.97
C GLY A 145 -11.21 -1.52 10.84
N ILE A 146 -9.91 -1.73 11.12
CA ILE A 146 -8.81 -1.55 10.17
C ILE A 146 -8.38 -2.90 9.61
N LYS A 147 -8.09 -2.95 8.31
CA LYS A 147 -7.44 -4.06 7.63
C LYS A 147 -5.99 -3.71 7.30
N ILE A 148 -5.08 -4.63 7.58
CA ILE A 148 -3.73 -4.60 7.03
C ILE A 148 -3.82 -5.17 5.62
N ALA A 149 -3.46 -4.36 4.63
CA ALA A 149 -3.43 -4.74 3.23
C ALA A 149 -1.99 -5.04 2.83
N MET A 150 -1.63 -6.33 2.84
CA MET A 150 -0.27 -6.80 2.56
C MET A 150 0.00 -6.74 1.06
N GLU A 151 1.05 -6.04 0.68
CA GLU A 151 1.39 -5.77 -0.71
C GLU A 151 2.55 -6.67 -1.16
N PRO A 152 2.38 -7.52 -2.19
CA PRO A 152 3.51 -8.05 -2.95
C PRO A 152 4.24 -6.92 -3.68
N LEU A 153 5.57 -6.99 -3.77
CA LEU A 153 6.39 -6.00 -4.46
C LEU A 153 7.18 -6.65 -5.59
N GLY A 154 7.56 -5.85 -6.58
CA GLY A 154 8.38 -6.36 -7.69
C GLY A 154 9.71 -6.94 -7.23
N SER A 155 10.21 -7.94 -7.96
CA SER A 155 11.51 -8.59 -7.71
C SER A 155 12.70 -7.61 -7.64
N PRO A 156 12.69 -6.43 -8.31
CA PRO A 156 13.75 -5.43 -8.13
C PRO A 156 13.73 -4.71 -6.78
N GLU A 157 12.63 -4.77 -6.02
CA GLU A 157 12.45 -4.01 -4.78
C GLU A 157 12.74 -4.84 -3.53
N THR A 158 12.46 -6.14 -3.57
CA THR A 158 12.61 -7.06 -2.43
C THR A 158 12.82 -8.49 -2.91
N ASN A 159 13.28 -9.36 -2.01
CA ASN A 159 13.40 -10.80 -2.22
C ASN A 159 12.40 -11.61 -1.37
N PHE A 160 11.35 -10.95 -0.84
CA PHE A 160 10.33 -11.60 0.00
C PHE A 160 8.95 -11.08 -0.34
N LEU A 161 8.02 -11.98 -0.64
CA LEU A 161 6.66 -11.69 -1.12
C LEU A 161 6.69 -10.90 -2.44
N THR A 162 7.22 -11.52 -3.47
CA THR A 162 7.37 -10.93 -4.80
C THR A 162 6.24 -11.27 -5.76
N SER A 163 5.23 -11.97 -5.28
CA SER A 163 4.02 -12.29 -6.05
C SER A 163 2.77 -12.31 -5.17
N ALA A 164 1.61 -12.13 -5.82
CA ALA A 164 0.31 -12.28 -5.18
C ALA A 164 0.15 -13.67 -4.56
N ARG A 165 0.61 -14.74 -5.24
CA ARG A 165 0.55 -16.10 -4.74
C ARG A 165 1.33 -16.29 -3.44
N GLU A 166 2.59 -15.85 -3.37
CA GLU A 166 3.40 -15.94 -2.14
C GLU A 166 2.75 -15.16 -1.00
N THR A 167 2.16 -14.01 -1.30
CA THR A 167 1.48 -13.18 -0.31
C THR A 167 0.23 -13.88 0.20
N ILE A 168 -0.58 -14.51 -0.65
CA ILE A 168 -1.75 -15.31 -0.24
C ILE A 168 -1.32 -16.49 0.65
N GLU A 169 -0.25 -17.22 0.29
CA GLU A 169 0.30 -18.30 1.13
C GLU A 169 0.71 -17.80 2.53
N LEU A 170 1.24 -16.58 2.64
CA LEU A 170 1.49 -15.94 3.95
C LEU A 170 0.17 -15.59 4.66
N LEU A 171 -0.82 -15.01 3.96
CA LEU A 171 -2.12 -14.65 4.54
C LEU A 171 -2.89 -15.86 5.09
N GLU A 172 -2.79 -17.01 4.41
CA GLU A 172 -3.33 -18.29 4.91
C GLU A 172 -2.68 -18.70 6.25
N LYS A 173 -1.35 -18.48 6.39
CA LYS A 173 -0.65 -18.71 7.66
C LYS A 173 -1.02 -17.68 8.73
N VAL A 174 -1.22 -16.41 8.37
CA VAL A 174 -1.73 -15.37 9.27
C VAL A 174 -3.12 -15.77 9.78
N ASN A 175 -3.98 -16.29 8.91
CA ASN A 175 -5.32 -16.78 9.23
C ASN A 175 -6.14 -15.77 10.05
N HIS A 176 -6.21 -14.51 9.58
CA HIS A 176 -6.97 -13.46 10.25
C HIS A 176 -7.69 -12.55 9.22
N PRO A 177 -9.00 -12.29 9.35
CA PRO A 177 -9.78 -11.52 8.35
C PRO A 177 -9.36 -10.05 8.20
N ASN A 178 -8.63 -9.50 9.18
CA ASN A 178 -8.11 -8.14 9.10
C ASN A 178 -6.66 -8.05 8.57
N CYS A 179 -6.11 -9.15 8.03
CA CYS A 179 -4.88 -9.12 7.24
C CYS A 179 -5.19 -9.75 5.88
N GLN A 180 -5.19 -8.94 4.83
CA GLN A 180 -5.65 -9.31 3.50
C GLN A 180 -4.69 -8.79 2.41
N LEU A 181 -4.99 -9.06 1.15
CA LEU A 181 -4.13 -8.74 0.02
C LEU A 181 -4.38 -7.31 -0.48
N HIS A 182 -3.30 -6.61 -0.77
CA HIS A 182 -3.25 -5.46 -1.65
C HIS A 182 -2.61 -5.85 -2.98
N LEU A 183 -3.09 -5.30 -4.09
CA LEU A 183 -2.43 -5.44 -5.40
C LEU A 183 -2.07 -4.07 -5.97
N ASP A 184 -0.89 -3.98 -6.57
CA ASP A 184 -0.35 -2.81 -7.24
C ASP A 184 0.04 -3.16 -8.68
N VAL A 185 -0.33 -2.30 -9.65
CA VAL A 185 -0.11 -2.56 -11.08
C VAL A 185 1.38 -2.66 -11.41
N LYS A 186 2.22 -1.76 -10.88
CA LYS A 186 3.68 -1.84 -11.07
C LYS A 186 4.23 -3.15 -10.53
N ALA A 187 3.83 -3.53 -9.32
CA ALA A 187 4.30 -4.77 -8.70
C ALA A 187 3.88 -6.01 -9.50
N MET A 188 2.61 -6.10 -9.90
CA MET A 188 2.10 -7.20 -10.73
C MET A 188 2.81 -7.30 -12.08
N SER A 189 3.29 -6.19 -12.65
CA SER A 189 4.00 -6.19 -13.93
C SER A 189 5.31 -6.98 -13.90
N TYR A 190 5.90 -7.18 -12.72
CA TYR A 190 7.12 -7.96 -12.51
C TYR A 190 6.86 -9.46 -12.26
N GLU A 191 5.62 -9.91 -12.08
CA GLU A 191 5.34 -11.32 -11.79
C GLU A 191 5.65 -12.29 -12.94
N LEU A 192 5.95 -11.77 -14.13
CA LEU A 192 6.44 -12.55 -15.28
C LEU A 192 7.96 -12.44 -15.54
N ASP A 193 8.73 -11.84 -14.62
CA ASP A 193 10.19 -11.65 -14.78
C ASP A 193 10.96 -12.98 -14.94
N HIS A 194 10.37 -14.10 -14.56
CA HIS A 194 10.92 -15.43 -14.77
C HIS A 194 10.87 -15.90 -16.24
N LEU A 195 10.12 -15.21 -17.09
CA LEU A 195 10.06 -15.45 -18.53
C LEU A 195 11.12 -14.64 -19.26
N ASP A 196 11.70 -15.21 -20.32
CA ASP A 196 12.62 -14.48 -21.19
C ASP A 196 11.82 -13.48 -22.04
N SER A 197 11.91 -12.19 -21.68
CA SER A 197 11.29 -11.06 -22.40
C SER A 197 9.79 -11.22 -22.65
N PRO A 198 8.94 -11.23 -21.59
CA PRO A 198 7.50 -11.28 -21.78
C PRO A 198 6.99 -10.08 -22.60
N THR A 199 6.07 -10.34 -23.52
CA THR A 199 5.44 -9.25 -24.29
C THR A 199 4.50 -8.44 -23.40
N ARG A 200 4.24 -7.18 -23.76
CA ARG A 200 3.28 -6.31 -23.06
C ARG A 200 1.92 -7.01 -22.91
N ALA A 201 1.37 -7.57 -23.95
CA ALA A 201 0.09 -8.27 -23.92
C ALA A 201 0.06 -9.45 -22.93
N GLN A 202 1.19 -10.16 -22.75
CA GLN A 202 1.30 -11.22 -21.74
C GLN A 202 1.26 -10.63 -20.33
N ILE A 203 1.96 -9.51 -20.08
CA ILE A 203 1.96 -8.81 -18.80
C ILE A 203 0.53 -8.33 -18.46
N ASP A 204 -0.12 -7.62 -19.37
CA ASP A 204 -1.46 -7.07 -19.17
C ASP A 204 -2.48 -8.21 -18.92
N THR A 205 -2.43 -9.29 -19.69
CA THR A 205 -3.28 -10.47 -19.50
C THR A 205 -3.02 -11.16 -18.14
N ASN A 206 -1.76 -11.26 -17.73
CA ASN A 206 -1.36 -11.86 -16.46
C ASN A 206 -1.89 -11.06 -15.27
N MET A 207 -1.83 -9.74 -15.31
CA MET A 207 -2.40 -8.90 -14.25
C MET A 207 -3.90 -9.16 -14.05
N GLY A 208 -4.67 -9.27 -15.13
CA GLY A 208 -6.08 -9.67 -15.05
C GLY A 208 -6.27 -11.06 -14.42
N ALA A 209 -5.40 -12.02 -14.74
CA ALA A 209 -5.44 -13.36 -14.17
C ALA A 209 -5.10 -13.36 -12.66
N ILE A 210 -4.10 -12.57 -12.24
CA ILE A 210 -3.72 -12.38 -10.84
C ILE A 210 -4.91 -11.82 -10.05
N ILE A 211 -5.55 -10.77 -10.54
CA ILE A 211 -6.70 -10.14 -9.87
C ILE A 211 -7.84 -11.16 -9.69
N ARG A 212 -8.20 -11.93 -10.74
CA ARG A 212 -9.24 -12.97 -10.65
C ARG A 212 -8.90 -14.04 -9.63
N ALA A 213 -7.64 -14.51 -9.63
CA ALA A 213 -7.18 -15.52 -8.68
C ALA A 213 -7.16 -15.01 -7.22
N SER A 214 -7.08 -13.69 -7.02
CA SER A 214 -7.01 -13.04 -5.72
C SER A 214 -8.37 -12.63 -5.14
N LYS A 215 -9.48 -12.97 -5.81
CA LYS A 215 -10.85 -12.51 -5.48
C LYS A 215 -11.18 -12.56 -3.98
N ASP A 216 -10.85 -13.66 -3.32
CA ASP A 216 -11.26 -13.89 -1.92
C ASP A 216 -10.37 -13.17 -0.90
N HIS A 217 -9.26 -12.56 -1.34
CA HIS A 217 -8.27 -11.91 -0.49
C HIS A 217 -8.10 -10.42 -0.79
N LEU A 218 -8.47 -9.93 -1.98
CA LEU A 218 -8.20 -8.58 -2.42
C LEU A 218 -9.08 -7.54 -1.68
N VAL A 219 -8.44 -6.63 -0.94
CA VAL A 219 -9.13 -5.57 -0.19
C VAL A 219 -8.76 -4.17 -0.61
N HIS A 220 -7.64 -3.99 -1.31
CA HIS A 220 -7.17 -2.70 -1.77
C HIS A 220 -6.38 -2.81 -3.07
N PHE A 221 -6.42 -1.76 -3.91
CA PHE A 221 -5.81 -1.79 -5.23
C PHE A 221 -5.15 -0.45 -5.55
N HIS A 222 -3.83 -0.48 -5.86
CA HIS A 222 -3.11 0.66 -6.40
C HIS A 222 -2.95 0.57 -7.90
N THR A 223 -3.11 1.71 -8.56
CA THR A 223 -2.93 1.87 -9.99
C THR A 223 -1.88 2.92 -10.30
N ASN A 224 -0.96 2.57 -11.17
CA ASN A 224 0.20 3.34 -11.61
C ASN A 224 0.77 2.71 -12.88
N ASP A 225 1.93 3.15 -13.30
CA ASP A 225 2.70 2.52 -14.37
C ASP A 225 4.13 2.16 -13.91
N PRO A 226 4.78 1.12 -14.47
CA PRO A 226 6.16 0.74 -14.12
C PRO A 226 7.19 1.84 -14.34
N ASN A 227 6.88 2.87 -15.14
CA ASN A 227 7.72 4.07 -15.30
C ASN A 227 7.64 5.02 -14.10
N LEU A 228 6.92 4.62 -13.00
CA LEU A 228 6.75 5.34 -11.75
C LEU A 228 5.81 6.56 -11.82
N LEU A 229 5.08 6.71 -12.91
CA LEU A 229 4.06 7.74 -13.12
C LEU A 229 2.64 7.17 -12.87
N GLY A 230 1.63 8.01 -13.08
CA GLY A 230 0.24 7.62 -12.92
C GLY A 230 -0.26 6.69 -14.03
N PRO A 231 -1.42 6.03 -13.83
CA PRO A 231 -2.00 5.12 -14.81
C PRO A 231 -2.29 5.84 -16.14
N GLY A 232 -1.98 5.15 -17.25
CA GLY A 232 -2.11 5.70 -18.60
C GLY A 232 -1.00 6.66 -19.03
N MET A 233 0.03 6.85 -18.20
CA MET A 233 1.22 7.65 -18.52
C MET A 233 2.42 6.78 -18.93
N GLY A 234 2.26 5.47 -18.98
CA GLY A 234 3.25 4.49 -19.40
C GLY A 234 2.71 3.59 -20.50
N GLU A 235 3.12 2.33 -20.47
CA GLU A 235 2.83 1.35 -21.53
C GLU A 235 1.82 0.28 -21.13
N ILE A 236 1.38 0.24 -19.86
CA ILE A 236 0.41 -0.75 -19.38
C ILE A 236 -0.97 -0.44 -19.97
N ASP A 237 -1.61 -1.47 -20.57
CA ASP A 237 -3.04 -1.45 -20.87
C ASP A 237 -3.82 -1.98 -19.65
N HIS A 238 -4.40 -1.06 -18.89
CA HIS A 238 -5.14 -1.40 -17.69
C HIS A 238 -6.51 -2.04 -17.94
N THR A 239 -6.92 -2.22 -19.20
CA THR A 239 -8.24 -2.79 -19.57
C THR A 239 -8.44 -4.16 -18.93
N ALA A 240 -7.45 -5.06 -19.04
CA ALA A 240 -7.54 -6.39 -18.46
C ALA A 240 -7.65 -6.38 -16.91
N SER A 241 -6.98 -5.44 -16.25
CA SER A 241 -7.09 -5.25 -14.79
C SER A 241 -8.46 -4.71 -14.39
N ALA A 242 -8.97 -3.71 -15.10
CA ALA A 242 -10.29 -3.13 -14.84
C ALA A 242 -11.42 -4.15 -15.07
N GLU A 243 -11.36 -4.90 -16.17
CA GLU A 243 -12.31 -5.99 -16.46
C GLU A 243 -12.27 -7.05 -15.35
N ALA A 244 -11.08 -7.44 -14.89
CA ALA A 244 -10.94 -8.43 -13.82
C ALA A 244 -11.50 -7.93 -12.49
N LEU A 245 -11.26 -6.67 -12.10
CA LEU A 245 -11.87 -6.06 -10.91
C LEU A 245 -13.39 -6.05 -10.99
N HIS A 246 -13.96 -5.71 -12.16
CA HIS A 246 -15.40 -5.76 -12.39
C HIS A 246 -15.95 -7.21 -12.30
N GLU A 247 -15.30 -8.18 -12.93
CA GLU A 247 -15.72 -9.59 -12.92
C GLU A 247 -15.75 -10.20 -11.53
N ILE A 248 -14.83 -9.80 -10.64
CA ILE A 248 -14.80 -10.26 -9.24
C ILE A 248 -15.74 -9.45 -8.33
N ASP A 249 -16.49 -8.48 -8.87
CA ASP A 249 -17.35 -7.55 -8.11
C ASP A 249 -16.57 -6.79 -7.01
N TYR A 250 -15.39 -6.26 -7.37
CA TYR A 250 -14.55 -5.52 -6.43
C TYR A 250 -15.23 -4.22 -5.99
N GLN A 251 -15.41 -4.04 -4.68
CA GLN A 251 -16.08 -2.88 -4.08
C GLN A 251 -15.14 -1.96 -3.32
N GLY A 252 -13.83 -2.22 -3.38
CA GLY A 252 -12.82 -1.42 -2.68
C GLY A 252 -12.39 -0.19 -3.47
N TRP A 253 -11.40 0.49 -2.95
CA TRP A 253 -10.80 1.66 -3.58
C TRP A 253 -9.83 1.27 -4.69
N VAL A 254 -9.82 2.06 -5.76
CA VAL A 254 -8.79 2.07 -6.80
C VAL A 254 -8.01 3.38 -6.63
N SER A 255 -6.85 3.31 -6.02
CA SER A 255 -6.06 4.47 -5.65
C SER A 255 -4.87 4.69 -6.58
N VAL A 256 -4.58 5.94 -6.90
CA VAL A 256 -3.40 6.31 -7.69
C VAL A 256 -2.21 6.50 -6.77
N GLU A 257 -1.18 5.69 -6.96
CA GLU A 257 0.10 5.85 -6.28
C GLU A 257 1.21 6.14 -7.29
N VAL A 258 2.01 7.20 -7.07
CA VAL A 258 3.09 7.60 -7.98
C VAL A 258 4.39 7.86 -7.21
N PHE A 259 5.51 7.60 -7.88
CA PHE A 259 6.84 7.72 -7.30
C PHE A 259 7.70 8.80 -7.99
N ARG A 260 7.25 9.28 -9.16
CA ARG A 260 7.84 10.39 -9.91
C ARG A 260 6.82 11.49 -10.07
N TYR A 261 7.28 12.74 -10.10
CA TYR A 261 6.44 13.93 -10.09
C TYR A 261 6.63 14.83 -11.32
N ASP A 262 7.24 14.29 -12.38
CA ASP A 262 7.36 14.96 -13.69
C ASP A 262 6.17 14.59 -14.59
N PRO A 263 5.59 15.51 -15.35
CA PRO A 263 5.99 16.94 -15.48
C PRO A 263 5.54 17.82 -14.31
N SER A 264 4.46 17.46 -13.61
CA SER A 264 4.01 18.12 -12.38
C SER A 264 2.98 17.25 -11.63
N PRO A 265 2.84 17.41 -10.30
CA PRO A 265 1.81 16.68 -9.54
C PRO A 265 0.37 16.92 -10.05
N ASP A 266 0.05 18.15 -10.48
CA ASP A 266 -1.29 18.49 -11.02
C ASP A 266 -1.57 17.76 -12.31
N GLU A 267 -0.60 17.74 -13.20
CA GLU A 267 -0.75 17.10 -14.51
C GLU A 267 -0.87 15.59 -14.35
N ILE A 268 -0.05 14.97 -13.50
CA ILE A 268 -0.14 13.55 -13.19
C ILE A 268 -1.52 13.22 -12.60
N ALA A 269 -1.95 13.95 -11.58
CA ALA A 269 -3.23 13.70 -10.94
C ALA A 269 -4.42 13.90 -11.91
N SER A 270 -4.35 14.93 -12.76
CA SER A 270 -5.39 15.20 -13.76
C SER A 270 -5.46 14.13 -14.85
N GLN A 271 -4.31 13.70 -15.40
CA GLN A 271 -4.25 12.65 -16.42
C GLN A 271 -4.68 11.31 -15.84
N SER A 272 -4.21 10.96 -14.64
CA SER A 272 -4.60 9.74 -13.93
C SER A 272 -6.13 9.68 -13.74
N MET A 273 -6.74 10.74 -13.25
CA MET A 273 -8.19 10.78 -13.05
C MET A 273 -8.96 10.66 -14.39
N ALA A 274 -8.48 11.30 -15.45
CA ALA A 274 -9.09 11.18 -16.78
C ALA A 274 -9.02 9.73 -17.28
N TYR A 275 -7.89 9.06 -17.08
CA TYR A 275 -7.70 7.66 -17.45
C TYR A 275 -8.56 6.71 -16.58
N LEU A 276 -8.60 6.90 -15.26
CA LEU A 276 -9.46 6.12 -14.37
C LEU A 276 -10.93 6.16 -14.81
N ARG A 277 -11.45 7.35 -15.14
CA ARG A 277 -12.82 7.51 -15.63
C ARG A 277 -13.10 6.83 -16.97
N GLN A 278 -12.07 6.62 -17.76
CA GLN A 278 -12.18 5.92 -19.03
C GLN A 278 -12.16 4.41 -18.86
N VAL A 279 -11.26 3.89 -18.01
CA VAL A 279 -10.92 2.46 -17.94
C VAL A 279 -11.58 1.77 -16.74
N TYR A 280 -11.53 2.36 -15.55
CA TYR A 280 -12.07 1.77 -14.31
C TYR A 280 -13.49 2.27 -14.01
N ARG A 281 -14.44 2.00 -14.90
CA ARG A 281 -15.85 2.45 -14.80
C ARG A 281 -16.69 1.47 -14.00
#